data_384dd2466dd71a5c4e9baa480e272ffc
#
_entry.id   384dd2466dd71a5c4e9baa480e272ffc
#
_cell.length_a   1.000
_cell.length_b   1.000
_cell.length_c   1.000
_cell.angle_alpha   90.00
_cell.angle_beta   90.00
_cell.angle_gamma   90.00
#
_symmetry.space_group_name_H-M   'P 1'
#
loop_
_entity.id
_entity.type
_entity.pdbx_description
1 polymer ?
#
loop_
_entity_poly.entity_id
_entity_poly.type
_entity_poly.pdbx_seq_one_letter_code
_entity_poly.pdbx_strand_id
1 'polypeptide(L)'
;MFLFALVYTAGTVSGMYGRGFGFLAFAILLVILIAECVVSKGGLSGIRRIVVLLILTSSAVFATAQFRYTSVEENRDGYMQYMTDEKSVIVWGKIYKTEYKYFSYRYYMTDCVVQPGYGRAFGRKISCGDVVVYCDSKSAHLGDYMKACGKIGLFKSATNEGEFDRARFYHSQGIDFSVKADSIKTSAGKHAWYYHLSLIHISEPTRLRCIS
;
A
#
# COMPACT_ATOMS: atom_id res chain seq x y z
N MET A 1 10.53 20.14 7.54
CA MET A 1 10.09 18.76 7.27
C MET A 1 8.95 18.29 8.17
N PHE A 2 9.03 18.46 9.48
CA PHE A 2 8.00 17.99 10.43
C PHE A 2 6.59 18.53 10.14
N LEU A 3 6.45 19.82 9.85
CA LEU A 3 5.16 20.44 9.53
C LEU A 3 4.49 19.81 8.30
N PHE A 4 5.25 19.56 7.24
CA PHE A 4 4.72 18.93 6.01
C PHE A 4 4.26 17.49 6.25
N ALA A 5 4.99 16.73 7.07
CA ALA A 5 4.59 15.38 7.47
C ALA A 5 3.27 15.41 8.25
N LEU A 6 3.11 16.36 9.17
CA LEU A 6 1.91 16.51 9.98
C LEU A 6 0.70 16.92 9.13
N VAL A 7 0.88 17.80 8.16
CA VAL A 7 -0.17 18.20 7.21
C VAL A 7 -0.54 17.05 6.29
N TYR A 8 0.45 16.26 5.84
CA TYR A 8 0.21 15.08 5.01
C TYR A 8 -0.60 14.02 5.77
N THR A 9 -0.22 13.71 7.02
CA THR A 9 -0.99 12.77 7.86
C THR A 9 -2.40 13.27 8.16
N ALA A 10 -2.59 14.56 8.40
CA ALA A 10 -3.91 15.16 8.56
C ALA A 10 -4.77 15.01 7.29
N GLY A 11 -4.17 15.16 6.10
CA GLY A 11 -4.82 14.96 4.81
C GLY A 11 -5.29 13.52 4.61
N THR A 12 -4.46 12.53 4.95
CA THR A 12 -4.84 11.11 4.87
C THR A 12 -5.94 10.76 5.85
N VAL A 13 -5.85 11.22 7.10
CA VAL A 13 -6.89 11.02 8.13
C VAL A 13 -8.22 11.65 7.71
N SER A 14 -8.19 12.85 7.15
CA SER A 14 -9.40 13.53 6.63
C SER A 14 -10.03 12.74 5.48
N GLY A 15 -9.23 12.11 4.61
CA GLY A 15 -9.70 11.23 3.55
C GLY A 15 -10.49 10.02 4.08
N MET A 16 -10.09 9.48 5.24
CA MET A 16 -10.80 8.37 5.91
C MET A 16 -12.21 8.76 6.40
N TYR A 17 -12.42 10.02 6.83
CA TYR A 17 -13.69 10.47 7.43
C TYR A 17 -14.70 11.04 6.44
N GLY A 18 -14.35 11.27 5.18
CA GLY A 18 -15.32 11.68 4.15
C GLY A 18 -14.74 12.55 3.03
N ARG A 19 -15.19 12.26 1.81
CA ARG A 19 -14.69 12.87 0.56
C ARG A 19 -14.89 14.38 0.42
N GLY A 20 -15.76 14.99 1.22
CA GLY A 20 -16.13 16.41 1.07
C GLY A 20 -15.42 17.38 2.01
N PHE A 21 -15.05 16.93 3.20
CA PHE A 21 -14.64 17.83 4.27
C PHE A 21 -13.29 18.54 3.98
N GLY A 22 -12.34 17.81 3.41
CA GLY A 22 -11.02 18.38 3.10
C GLY A 22 -11.05 19.38 1.95
N PHE A 23 -11.85 19.11 0.90
CA PHE A 23 -12.02 20.04 -0.22
C PHE A 23 -12.72 21.33 0.22
N LEU A 24 -13.70 21.23 1.11
CA LEU A 24 -14.44 22.38 1.64
C LEU A 24 -13.54 23.27 2.50
N ALA A 25 -12.75 22.68 3.39
CA ALA A 25 -11.77 23.40 4.19
C ALA A 25 -10.70 24.08 3.34
N PHE A 26 -10.22 23.38 2.29
CA PHE A 26 -9.27 23.92 1.32
C PHE A 26 -9.87 25.11 0.54
N ALA A 27 -11.09 24.97 0.04
CA ALA A 27 -11.77 26.04 -0.70
C ALA A 27 -11.98 27.29 0.16
N ILE A 28 -12.39 27.13 1.41
CA ILE A 28 -12.57 28.24 2.37
C ILE A 28 -11.23 28.95 2.61
N LEU A 29 -10.16 28.21 2.82
CA LEU A 29 -8.82 28.77 3.05
C LEU A 29 -8.30 29.53 1.84
N LEU A 30 -8.55 29.01 0.64
CA LEU A 30 -8.21 29.65 -0.63
C LEU A 30 -8.99 30.96 -0.85
N VAL A 31 -10.28 30.98 -0.52
CA VAL A 31 -11.14 32.17 -0.60
C VAL A 31 -10.66 33.25 0.37
N ILE A 32 -10.31 32.89 1.60
CA ILE A 32 -9.77 33.83 2.61
C ILE A 32 -8.47 34.45 2.10
N LEU A 33 -7.57 33.65 1.52
CA LEU A 33 -6.30 34.12 0.97
C LEU A 33 -6.47 35.05 -0.23
N ILE A 34 -7.41 34.74 -1.12
CA ILE A 34 -7.74 35.62 -2.26
C ILE A 34 -8.33 36.95 -1.73
N ALA A 35 -9.24 36.89 -0.77
CA ALA A 35 -9.84 38.10 -0.17
C ALA A 35 -8.78 38.98 0.49
N GLU A 36 -7.84 38.43 1.24
CA GLU A 36 -6.73 39.21 1.83
C GLU A 36 -5.83 39.84 0.76
N CYS A 37 -5.58 39.10 -0.34
CA CYS A 37 -4.75 39.59 -1.45
C CYS A 37 -5.42 40.75 -2.20
N VAL A 38 -6.74 40.73 -2.35
CA VAL A 38 -7.55 41.78 -3.04
C VAL A 38 -7.73 43.02 -2.15
N VAL A 39 -7.94 42.83 -0.85
CA VAL A 39 -8.17 43.94 0.10
C VAL A 39 -6.87 44.71 0.42
N SER A 40 -5.72 44.10 0.30
CA SER A 40 -4.42 44.70 0.55
C SER A 40 -3.96 45.56 -0.63
N LYS A 41 -4.41 46.83 -0.68
CA LYS A 41 -3.97 47.84 -1.66
C LYS A 41 -2.50 48.30 -1.50
N GLY A 42 -1.79 47.85 -0.50
CA GLY A 42 -0.37 48.13 -0.28
C GLY A 42 0.41 46.82 -0.39
N GLY A 43 1.53 46.80 -1.11
CA GLY A 43 2.36 45.58 -1.35
C GLY A 43 2.57 44.77 -0.07
N LEU A 44 2.34 43.47 -0.18
CA LEU A 44 2.51 42.52 0.92
C LEU A 44 3.90 42.67 1.55
N SER A 45 3.97 42.89 2.86
CA SER A 45 5.23 42.82 3.61
C SER A 45 5.88 41.45 3.40
N GLY A 46 7.21 41.35 3.41
CA GLY A 46 7.92 40.10 3.18
C GLY A 46 7.41 38.91 4.02
N ILE A 47 7.03 39.18 5.28
CA ILE A 47 6.48 38.19 6.20
C ILE A 47 5.12 37.65 5.70
N ARG A 48 4.21 38.52 5.22
CA ARG A 48 2.91 38.06 4.69
C ARG A 48 3.07 37.18 3.46
N ARG A 49 4.02 37.46 2.56
CA ARG A 49 4.31 36.60 1.40
C ARG A 49 4.77 35.23 1.82
N ILE A 50 5.64 35.12 2.82
CA ILE A 50 6.11 33.86 3.36
C ILE A 50 4.95 33.05 3.97
N VAL A 51 4.08 33.66 4.74
CA VAL A 51 2.92 33.00 5.35
C VAL A 51 1.96 32.50 4.27
N VAL A 52 1.66 33.28 3.25
CA VAL A 52 0.81 32.86 2.13
C VAL A 52 1.42 31.67 1.39
N LEU A 53 2.72 31.70 1.11
CA LEU A 53 3.41 30.56 0.47
C LEU A 53 3.37 29.29 1.34
N LEU A 54 3.55 29.40 2.65
CA LEU A 54 3.46 28.28 3.58
C LEU A 54 2.06 27.67 3.61
N ILE A 55 1.03 28.48 3.60
CA ILE A 55 -0.37 28.02 3.56
C ILE A 55 -0.67 27.33 2.22
N LEU A 56 -0.25 27.91 1.10
CA LEU A 56 -0.45 27.32 -0.23
C LEU A 56 0.26 25.98 -0.38
N THR A 57 1.52 25.89 0.07
CA THR A 57 2.27 24.62 0.01
C THR A 57 1.68 23.55 0.92
N SER A 58 1.27 23.89 2.15
CA SER A 58 0.63 22.95 3.06
C SER A 58 -0.73 22.49 2.54
N SER A 59 -1.52 23.36 1.94
CA SER A 59 -2.80 22.97 1.36
C SER A 59 -2.65 22.09 0.10
N ALA A 60 -1.64 22.33 -0.72
CA ALA A 60 -1.30 21.45 -1.84
C ALA A 60 -0.88 20.06 -1.37
N VAL A 61 -0.05 19.98 -0.33
CA VAL A 61 0.35 18.68 0.28
C VAL A 61 -0.87 17.96 0.86
N PHE A 62 -1.77 18.66 1.52
CA PHE A 62 -3.02 18.10 2.05
C PHE A 62 -3.90 17.54 0.94
N ALA A 63 -4.13 18.30 -0.14
CA ALA A 63 -4.95 17.89 -1.27
C ALA A 63 -4.35 16.67 -1.98
N THR A 64 -3.03 16.62 -2.19
CA THR A 64 -2.36 15.47 -2.79
C THR A 64 -2.46 14.22 -1.93
N ALA A 65 -2.34 14.35 -0.60
CA ALA A 65 -2.50 13.23 0.32
C ALA A 65 -3.93 12.66 0.26
N GLN A 66 -4.92 13.53 0.28
CA GLN A 66 -6.32 13.15 0.20
C GLN A 66 -6.67 12.48 -1.14
N PHE A 67 -6.20 13.05 -2.25
CA PHE A 67 -6.40 12.47 -3.59
C PHE A 67 -5.77 11.07 -3.70
N ARG A 68 -4.54 10.90 -3.21
CA ARG A 68 -3.88 9.58 -3.22
C ARG A 68 -4.66 8.57 -2.38
N TYR A 69 -5.10 8.94 -1.19
CA TYR A 69 -5.86 8.06 -0.32
C TYR A 69 -7.17 7.61 -1.02
N THR A 70 -7.96 8.55 -1.52
CA THR A 70 -9.23 8.21 -2.20
C THR A 70 -9.02 7.37 -3.44
N SER A 71 -7.97 7.63 -4.24
CA SER A 71 -7.66 6.84 -5.44
C SER A 71 -7.27 5.40 -5.09
N VAL A 72 -6.53 5.20 -4.00
CA VAL A 72 -6.15 3.85 -3.53
C VAL A 72 -7.38 3.09 -3.06
N GLU A 73 -8.26 3.70 -2.27
CA GLU A 73 -9.49 3.07 -1.80
C GLU A 73 -10.46 2.75 -2.94
N GLU A 74 -10.64 3.65 -3.90
CA GLU A 74 -11.49 3.40 -5.07
C GLU A 74 -10.98 2.25 -5.92
N ASN A 75 -9.67 2.17 -6.15
CA ASN A 75 -9.07 1.04 -6.85
C ASN A 75 -9.26 -0.26 -6.07
N ARG A 76 -9.09 -0.23 -4.75
CA ARG A 76 -9.30 -1.37 -3.86
C ARG A 76 -10.74 -1.87 -3.95
N ASP A 77 -11.72 -1.01 -3.75
CA ASP A 77 -13.15 -1.36 -3.83
C ASP A 77 -13.51 -1.91 -5.21
N GLY A 78 -12.86 -1.39 -6.25
CA GLY A 78 -13.02 -1.82 -7.64
C GLY A 78 -12.71 -3.30 -7.88
N TYR A 79 -11.68 -3.85 -7.22
CA TYR A 79 -11.35 -5.27 -7.38
C TYR A 79 -11.87 -6.15 -6.24
N MET A 80 -11.98 -5.61 -5.00
CA MET A 80 -12.43 -6.39 -3.85
C MET A 80 -13.86 -6.92 -4.01
N GLN A 81 -14.74 -6.22 -4.72
CA GLN A 81 -16.08 -6.71 -5.05
C GLN A 81 -16.10 -8.05 -5.81
N TYR A 82 -14.99 -8.41 -6.46
CA TYR A 82 -14.86 -9.68 -7.19
C TYR A 82 -14.13 -10.75 -6.36
N MET A 83 -13.61 -10.39 -5.18
CA MET A 83 -12.89 -11.32 -4.30
C MET A 83 -13.84 -11.92 -3.28
N THR A 84 -13.93 -13.24 -3.27
CA THR A 84 -14.74 -13.98 -2.31
C THR A 84 -13.87 -15.02 -1.65
N ASP A 85 -13.98 -15.17 -0.33
CA ASP A 85 -13.23 -16.14 0.46
C ASP A 85 -13.38 -17.58 -0.06
N GLU A 86 -12.35 -18.38 0.06
CA GLU A 86 -12.29 -19.79 -0.35
C GLU A 86 -12.47 -20.06 -1.87
N LYS A 87 -12.60 -19.04 -2.69
CA LYS A 87 -12.77 -19.20 -4.15
C LYS A 87 -11.44 -19.27 -4.88
N SER A 88 -11.44 -20.00 -5.99
CA SER A 88 -10.25 -20.18 -6.83
C SER A 88 -9.85 -18.89 -7.53
N VAL A 89 -8.54 -18.64 -7.58
CA VAL A 89 -7.96 -17.47 -8.21
C VAL A 89 -6.60 -17.81 -8.81
N ILE A 90 -6.23 -17.06 -9.86
CA ILE A 90 -4.89 -17.05 -10.40
C ILE A 90 -4.33 -15.65 -10.20
N VAL A 91 -3.15 -15.55 -9.58
CA VAL A 91 -2.48 -14.28 -9.32
C VAL A 91 -1.10 -14.29 -9.97
N TRP A 92 -0.75 -13.20 -10.60
CA TRP A 92 0.58 -12.90 -11.13
C TRP A 92 1.12 -11.68 -10.43
N GLY A 93 2.40 -11.68 -10.09
CA GLY A 93 3.06 -10.54 -9.49
C GLY A 93 4.56 -10.74 -9.38
N LYS A 94 5.28 -9.70 -8.98
CA LYS A 94 6.71 -9.72 -8.73
C LYS A 94 6.96 -9.84 -7.23
N ILE A 95 7.83 -10.77 -6.84
CA ILE A 95 8.16 -10.99 -5.43
C ILE A 95 9.11 -9.89 -4.94
N TYR A 96 8.72 -9.17 -3.89
CA TYR A 96 9.57 -8.17 -3.24
C TYR A 96 10.01 -8.57 -1.82
N LYS A 97 9.33 -9.55 -1.19
CA LYS A 97 9.69 -10.04 0.14
C LYS A 97 9.33 -11.51 0.28
N THR A 98 10.16 -12.26 1.01
CA THR A 98 9.91 -13.67 1.32
C THR A 98 10.11 -13.89 2.81
N GLU A 99 9.20 -14.60 3.44
CA GLU A 99 9.29 -15.01 4.85
C GLU A 99 9.04 -16.51 4.98
N TYR A 100 9.73 -17.17 5.89
CA TYR A 100 9.45 -18.53 6.30
C TYR A 100 8.97 -18.53 7.75
N LYS A 101 7.73 -18.92 7.98
CA LYS A 101 7.12 -18.92 9.31
C LYS A 101 6.08 -20.03 9.43
N TYR A 102 6.11 -20.76 10.55
CA TYR A 102 5.17 -21.86 10.82
C TYR A 102 5.13 -22.92 9.71
N PHE A 103 6.30 -23.37 9.25
CA PHE A 103 6.46 -24.39 8.19
C PHE A 103 5.86 -24.00 6.83
N SER A 104 5.58 -22.72 6.60
CA SER A 104 5.02 -22.20 5.36
C SER A 104 5.86 -21.01 4.85
N TYR A 105 6.06 -20.96 3.54
CA TYR A 105 6.65 -19.81 2.87
C TYR A 105 5.58 -18.79 2.56
N ARG A 106 5.90 -17.53 2.82
CA ARG A 106 5.07 -16.37 2.50
C ARG A 106 5.79 -15.53 1.48
N TYR A 107 5.19 -15.40 0.32
CA TYR A 107 5.69 -14.55 -0.75
C TYR A 107 4.82 -13.31 -0.84
N TYR A 108 5.45 -12.16 -0.64
CA TYR A 108 4.81 -10.86 -0.80
C TYR A 108 5.08 -10.39 -2.22
N MET A 109 4.01 -10.16 -2.97
CA MET A 109 4.08 -9.79 -4.37
C MET A 109 3.51 -8.39 -4.58
N THR A 110 4.13 -7.65 -5.48
CA THR A 110 3.69 -6.33 -5.95
C THR A 110 3.37 -6.37 -7.45
N ASP A 111 2.77 -5.30 -7.97
CA ASP A 111 2.29 -5.20 -9.35
C ASP A 111 1.39 -6.39 -9.72
N CYS A 112 0.47 -6.72 -8.82
CA CYS A 112 -0.31 -7.92 -8.95
C CYS A 112 -1.46 -7.76 -9.93
N VAL A 113 -1.67 -8.82 -10.72
CA VAL A 113 -2.84 -9.01 -11.57
C VAL A 113 -3.54 -10.28 -11.13
N VAL A 114 -4.81 -10.17 -10.84
CA VAL A 114 -5.65 -11.27 -10.39
C VAL A 114 -6.66 -11.66 -11.47
N GLN A 115 -6.90 -12.95 -11.61
CA GLN A 115 -7.91 -13.51 -12.49
C GLN A 115 -8.80 -14.45 -11.67
N PRO A 116 -10.00 -14.01 -11.31
CA PRO A 116 -10.95 -14.86 -10.63
C PRO A 116 -11.37 -16.04 -11.50
N GLY A 117 -11.42 -17.22 -10.91
CA GLY A 117 -11.88 -18.45 -11.56
C GLY A 117 -13.40 -18.63 -11.49
N TYR A 118 -14.19 -17.60 -11.12
CA TYR A 118 -15.63 -17.71 -10.85
C TYR A 118 -16.34 -16.36 -10.96
N GLY A 119 -17.67 -16.41 -11.00
CA GLY A 119 -18.55 -15.23 -10.91
C GLY A 119 -18.50 -14.31 -12.13
N ARG A 120 -18.94 -13.06 -11.94
CA ARG A 120 -19.03 -12.05 -13.01
C ARG A 120 -17.69 -11.64 -13.61
N ALA A 121 -16.61 -11.85 -12.88
CA ALA A 121 -15.24 -11.53 -13.32
C ALA A 121 -14.48 -12.76 -13.84
N PHE A 122 -15.17 -13.87 -14.11
CA PHE A 122 -14.54 -15.09 -14.62
C PHE A 122 -13.67 -14.81 -15.85
N GLY A 123 -12.43 -15.23 -15.78
CA GLY A 123 -11.46 -15.06 -16.87
C GLY A 123 -10.94 -13.63 -17.09
N ARG A 124 -11.50 -12.61 -16.44
CA ARG A 124 -11.05 -11.22 -16.57
C ARG A 124 -9.80 -10.99 -15.72
N LYS A 125 -8.77 -10.38 -16.31
CA LYS A 125 -7.58 -9.92 -15.58
C LYS A 125 -7.86 -8.55 -14.96
N ILE A 126 -7.66 -8.44 -13.65
CA ILE A 126 -7.91 -7.22 -12.87
C ILE A 126 -6.61 -6.87 -12.15
N SER A 127 -6.15 -5.62 -12.29
CA SER A 127 -5.04 -5.13 -11.48
C SER A 127 -5.50 -4.99 -10.03
N CYS A 128 -4.68 -5.44 -9.10
CA CYS A 128 -4.96 -5.35 -7.67
C CYS A 128 -3.73 -4.81 -6.92
N GLY A 129 -3.90 -4.53 -5.64
CA GLY A 129 -2.81 -4.17 -4.75
C GLY A 129 -1.83 -5.32 -4.51
N ASP A 130 -1.00 -5.18 -3.50
CA ASP A 130 -0.06 -6.21 -3.09
C ASP A 130 -0.79 -7.44 -2.56
N VAL A 131 -0.22 -8.62 -2.78
CA VAL A 131 -0.82 -9.90 -2.39
C VAL A 131 0.19 -10.75 -1.64
N VAL A 132 -0.26 -11.44 -0.59
CA VAL A 132 0.52 -12.46 0.10
C VAL A 132 0.12 -13.85 -0.38
N VAL A 133 1.10 -14.62 -0.84
CA VAL A 133 0.90 -16.01 -1.25
C VAL A 133 1.53 -16.93 -0.23
N TYR A 134 0.73 -17.86 0.30
CA TYR A 134 1.18 -18.93 1.19
C TYR A 134 1.46 -20.20 0.38
N CYS A 135 2.62 -20.80 0.62
CA CYS A 135 3.05 -22.02 -0.04
C CYS A 135 3.85 -22.90 0.93
N ASP A 136 3.70 -24.20 0.82
CA ASP A 136 4.40 -25.17 1.69
C ASP A 136 5.83 -25.45 1.25
N SER A 137 6.19 -25.15 0.00
CA SER A 137 7.53 -25.37 -0.56
C SER A 137 8.23 -24.09 -0.98
N LYS A 138 9.56 -24.09 -0.86
CA LYS A 138 10.39 -23.00 -1.40
C LYS A 138 10.44 -23.12 -2.93
N SER A 139 9.79 -22.19 -3.62
CA SER A 139 9.66 -22.27 -5.10
C SER A 139 10.20 -21.05 -5.83
N ALA A 140 10.55 -19.97 -5.12
CA ALA A 140 10.90 -18.71 -5.74
C ALA A 140 11.90 -17.88 -4.93
N HIS A 141 12.55 -16.96 -5.62
CA HIS A 141 13.50 -16.02 -5.03
C HIS A 141 12.97 -14.57 -5.12
N LEU A 142 13.57 -13.69 -4.34
CA LEU A 142 13.30 -12.25 -4.41
C LEU A 142 13.57 -11.72 -5.81
N GLY A 143 12.62 -10.95 -6.36
CA GLY A 143 12.72 -10.37 -7.68
C GLY A 143 12.18 -11.23 -8.81
N ASP A 144 11.85 -12.50 -8.56
CA ASP A 144 11.20 -13.37 -9.55
C ASP A 144 9.75 -12.95 -9.78
N TYR A 145 9.26 -13.25 -10.97
CA TYR A 145 7.84 -13.21 -11.26
C TYR A 145 7.20 -14.54 -10.90
N MET A 146 6.09 -14.47 -10.16
CA MET A 146 5.35 -15.65 -9.73
C MET A 146 3.96 -15.63 -10.31
N LYS A 147 3.52 -16.80 -10.77
CA LYS A 147 2.12 -17.12 -11.03
C LYS A 147 1.68 -18.13 -9.98
N ALA A 148 0.75 -17.77 -9.14
CA ALA A 148 0.16 -18.64 -8.14
C ALA A 148 -1.30 -18.95 -8.49
N CYS A 149 -1.68 -20.22 -8.42
CA CYS A 149 -3.05 -20.69 -8.55
C CYS A 149 -3.46 -21.27 -7.20
N GLY A 150 -4.59 -20.85 -6.66
CA GLY A 150 -5.03 -21.29 -5.35
C GLY A 150 -6.33 -20.65 -4.91
N LYS A 151 -6.59 -20.68 -3.60
CA LYS A 151 -7.80 -20.13 -2.99
C LYS A 151 -7.52 -18.79 -2.33
N ILE A 152 -8.49 -17.89 -2.44
CA ILE A 152 -8.46 -16.60 -1.75
C ILE A 152 -8.69 -16.84 -0.26
N GLY A 153 -7.93 -16.14 0.58
CA GLY A 153 -8.17 -16.01 2.01
C GLY A 153 -8.31 -14.54 2.37
N LEU A 154 -9.50 -14.11 2.74
CA LEU A 154 -9.75 -12.78 3.22
C LEU A 154 -9.26 -12.65 4.67
N PHE A 155 -8.64 -11.52 4.98
CA PHE A 155 -8.21 -11.24 6.36
C PHE A 155 -9.42 -10.85 7.20
N LYS A 156 -9.56 -11.51 8.34
CA LYS A 156 -10.61 -11.20 9.32
C LYS A 156 -10.14 -10.13 10.28
N SER A 157 -11.02 -9.19 10.56
CA SER A 157 -10.82 -8.21 11.63
C SER A 157 -10.90 -8.87 13.00
N ALA A 158 -10.26 -8.28 14.00
CA ALA A 158 -10.34 -8.74 15.37
C ALA A 158 -11.80 -8.75 15.84
N THR A 159 -12.21 -9.85 16.49
CA THR A 159 -13.56 -10.03 17.05
C THR A 159 -13.58 -9.74 18.54
N ASN A 160 -12.43 -9.88 19.21
CA ASN A 160 -12.31 -9.70 20.65
C ASN A 160 -11.39 -8.53 20.97
N GLU A 161 -11.64 -7.89 22.11
CA GLU A 161 -10.76 -6.84 22.63
C GLU A 161 -9.37 -7.42 22.93
N GLY A 162 -8.31 -6.77 22.44
CA GLY A 162 -6.92 -7.22 22.56
C GLY A 162 -6.47 -8.26 21.53
N GLU A 163 -7.35 -8.75 20.66
CA GLU A 163 -6.97 -9.62 19.56
C GLU A 163 -6.22 -8.84 18.47
N PHE A 164 -5.21 -9.49 17.86
CA PHE A 164 -4.48 -8.89 16.75
C PHE A 164 -5.35 -8.79 15.49
N ASP A 165 -5.65 -7.57 15.06
CA ASP A 165 -6.41 -7.31 13.84
C ASP A 165 -5.54 -7.52 12.59
N ARG A 166 -5.68 -8.70 11.98
CA ARG A 166 -4.97 -9.08 10.76
C ARG A 166 -5.39 -8.23 9.57
N ALA A 167 -6.66 -7.92 9.43
CA ALA A 167 -7.17 -7.14 8.30
C ALA A 167 -6.56 -5.75 8.32
N ARG A 168 -6.60 -5.07 9.46
CA ARG A 168 -6.01 -3.74 9.64
C ARG A 168 -4.51 -3.74 9.43
N PHE A 169 -3.80 -4.75 9.94
CA PHE A 169 -2.35 -4.88 9.79
C PHE A 169 -1.93 -5.03 8.33
N TYR A 170 -2.54 -5.96 7.58
CA TYR A 170 -2.19 -6.18 6.18
C TYR A 170 -2.66 -5.03 5.29
N HIS A 171 -3.84 -4.47 5.56
CA HIS A 171 -4.34 -3.31 4.85
C HIS A 171 -3.42 -2.09 4.99
N SER A 172 -2.83 -1.86 6.16
CA SER A 172 -1.82 -0.79 6.34
C SER A 172 -0.56 -0.98 5.49
N GLN A 173 -0.31 -2.19 5.00
CA GLN A 173 0.78 -2.53 4.08
C GLN A 173 0.32 -2.56 2.60
N GLY A 174 -0.92 -2.20 2.31
CA GLY A 174 -1.50 -2.25 0.95
C GLY A 174 -1.87 -3.66 0.48
N ILE A 175 -2.01 -4.62 1.42
CA ILE A 175 -2.34 -6.01 1.15
C ILE A 175 -3.76 -6.29 1.63
N ASP A 176 -4.67 -6.63 0.72
CA ASP A 176 -6.08 -6.78 1.03
C ASP A 176 -6.54 -8.23 1.17
N PHE A 177 -5.85 -9.16 0.53
CA PHE A 177 -6.15 -10.57 0.63
C PHE A 177 -4.88 -11.42 0.51
N SER A 178 -5.02 -12.67 0.87
CA SER A 178 -4.00 -13.69 0.69
C SER A 178 -4.45 -14.75 -0.31
N VAL A 179 -3.49 -15.52 -0.83
CA VAL A 179 -3.77 -16.69 -1.66
C VAL A 179 -3.05 -17.89 -1.06
N LYS A 180 -3.81 -18.93 -0.72
CA LYS A 180 -3.23 -20.25 -0.42
C LYS A 180 -2.98 -20.98 -1.72
N ALA A 181 -1.73 -21.07 -2.12
CA ALA A 181 -1.37 -21.63 -3.42
C ALA A 181 -1.39 -23.15 -3.41
N ASP A 182 -2.14 -23.71 -4.35
CA ASP A 182 -2.12 -25.15 -4.67
C ASP A 182 -1.00 -25.45 -5.68
N SER A 183 -0.71 -24.50 -6.57
CA SER A 183 0.38 -24.60 -7.55
C SER A 183 1.04 -23.25 -7.81
N ILE A 184 2.36 -23.29 -8.00
CA ILE A 184 3.17 -22.12 -8.28
C ILE A 184 4.02 -22.37 -9.52
N LYS A 185 4.10 -21.35 -10.39
CA LYS A 185 5.06 -21.27 -11.49
C LYS A 185 5.85 -19.99 -11.33
N THR A 186 7.16 -20.11 -11.41
CA THR A 186 8.07 -18.96 -11.30
C THR A 186 8.79 -18.72 -12.62
N SER A 187 9.09 -17.48 -12.87
CA SER A 187 9.93 -17.04 -13.99
C SER A 187 10.99 -16.10 -13.45
N ALA A 188 12.23 -16.33 -13.83
CA ALA A 188 13.35 -15.52 -13.37
C ALA A 188 13.11 -14.05 -13.73
N GLY A 189 13.12 -13.18 -12.74
CA GLY A 189 13.05 -11.75 -12.90
C GLY A 189 14.43 -11.13 -13.07
N LYS A 190 14.48 -9.87 -13.48
CA LYS A 190 15.72 -9.10 -13.42
C LYS A 190 16.04 -8.80 -11.95
N HIS A 191 16.98 -9.55 -11.40
CA HIS A 191 17.48 -9.28 -10.05
C HIS A 191 18.32 -8.01 -10.09
N ALA A 192 17.97 -7.02 -9.28
CA ALA A 192 18.86 -5.89 -9.08
C ALA A 192 20.07 -6.38 -8.27
N TRP A 193 21.28 -6.09 -8.76
CA TRP A 193 22.54 -6.57 -8.17
C TRP A 193 22.69 -6.28 -6.67
N TYR A 194 22.06 -5.24 -6.15
CA TYR A 194 22.11 -4.86 -4.73
C TYR A 194 21.34 -5.86 -3.82
N TYR A 195 20.43 -6.70 -4.33
CA TYR A 195 19.78 -7.74 -3.53
C TYR A 195 20.77 -8.83 -3.12
N HIS A 196 21.75 -9.15 -3.96
CA HIS A 196 22.81 -10.09 -3.60
C HIS A 196 23.71 -9.55 -2.49
N LEU A 197 24.00 -8.26 -2.48
CA LEU A 197 24.79 -7.62 -1.42
C LEU A 197 24.06 -7.59 -0.07
N SER A 198 22.75 -7.36 -0.08
CA SER A 198 21.92 -7.38 1.13
C SER A 198 21.89 -8.76 1.81
N LEU A 199 21.86 -9.83 1.04
CA LEU A 199 21.88 -11.20 1.57
C LEU A 199 23.22 -11.58 2.19
N ILE A 200 24.34 -11.07 1.68
CA ILE A 200 25.69 -11.30 2.22
C ILE A 200 25.84 -10.61 3.59
N HIS A 201 25.32 -9.40 3.74
CA HIS A 201 25.41 -8.66 5.01
C HIS A 201 24.56 -9.23 6.15
N ILE A 202 23.48 -9.94 5.85
CA ILE A 202 22.61 -10.54 6.87
C ILE A 202 23.14 -11.89 7.36
N SER A 203 23.90 -12.61 6.55
CA SER A 203 24.41 -13.95 6.91
C SER A 203 25.74 -13.97 7.63
N GLU A 204 26.53 -12.89 7.57
CA GLU A 204 27.88 -12.88 8.15
C GLU A 204 28.01 -12.56 9.66
N PRO A 205 27.14 -11.79 10.33
CA PRO A 205 27.39 -11.44 11.75
C PRO A 205 27.24 -12.59 12.74
N THR A 206 26.63 -13.70 12.33
CA THR A 206 26.40 -14.85 13.23
C THR A 206 27.51 -15.90 13.18
N ARG A 207 28.38 -15.87 12.19
CA ARG A 207 29.44 -16.86 12.03
C ARG A 207 30.68 -16.62 12.91
N LEU A 208 30.89 -15.40 13.40
CA LEU A 208 32.05 -15.04 14.18
C LEU A 208 31.89 -15.19 15.71
N ARG A 209 30.73 -15.63 16.20
CA ARG A 209 30.47 -15.82 17.64
C ARG A 209 30.61 -17.27 18.15
N CYS A 210 30.91 -18.22 17.29
CA CYS A 210 31.04 -19.64 17.68
C CYS A 210 32.48 -20.17 17.70
N ILE A 211 33.49 -19.29 17.80
CA ILE A 211 34.89 -19.71 17.99
C ILE A 211 35.44 -18.96 19.20
N SER A 212 35.16 -19.47 20.37
CA SER A 212 35.99 -19.30 21.57
C SER A 212 35.66 -20.39 22.57
#